data_bf46ca14b269d80895e29667b44bbd4a
#
_entry.id   bf46ca14b269d80895e29667b44bbd4a
#
_cell.length_a   1.000
_cell.length_b   1.000
_cell.length_c   1.000
_cell.angle_alpha   90.00
_cell.angle_beta   90.00
_cell.angle_gamma   90.00
#
_symmetry.space_group_name_H-M   'P 1'
#
loop_
_entity.id
_entity.type
_entity.pdbx_description
1 polymer ?
#
loop_
_entity_poly.entity_id
_entity_poly.type
_entity_poly.pdbx_seq_one_letter_code
_entity_poly.pdbx_strand_id
1 'polypeptide(L)'
;MTRQLRIEDVSLTDTGLARAENEDCHASLPQQQVWLVADGMGGHDNGRFASQAIVEATRAATMPDGLEPACDALGNAIHAANERIFATSREAGKMMGSTVVALVVRDGEFAVMWAGDSRAYLFRDGQLIQLTRDHSQVQDLMDRGMLTPEEAADHPMRHVLARAVGVQA
;
A
#
# COMPACT_ATOMS: atom_id res chain seq x y z
N MET A 1 -30.97 -2.37 14.76
CA MET A 1 -30.07 -3.51 15.02
C MET A 1 -28.91 -3.39 14.02
N THR A 2 -27.78 -2.91 14.44
CA THR A 2 -26.56 -2.87 13.63
C THR A 2 -26.11 -4.30 13.40
N ARG A 3 -26.07 -4.74 12.15
CA ARG A 3 -25.63 -6.08 11.78
C ARG A 3 -24.11 -6.10 12.01
N GLN A 4 -23.67 -6.81 13.07
CA GLN A 4 -22.25 -6.95 13.35
C GLN A 4 -21.62 -7.79 12.23
N LEU A 5 -20.69 -7.20 11.49
CA LEU A 5 -19.93 -7.91 10.47
C LEU A 5 -18.99 -8.92 11.15
N ARG A 6 -19.00 -10.16 10.70
CA ARG A 6 -17.96 -11.13 10.98
C ARG A 6 -16.90 -11.02 9.89
N ILE A 7 -15.69 -10.68 10.28
CA ILE A 7 -14.56 -10.58 9.37
C ILE A 7 -13.59 -11.72 9.69
N GLU A 8 -13.17 -12.43 8.65
CA GLU A 8 -12.10 -13.41 8.70
C GLU A 8 -11.04 -12.94 7.71
N ASP A 9 -9.78 -12.99 8.10
CA ASP A 9 -8.66 -12.60 7.28
C ASP A 9 -7.57 -13.66 7.25
N VAL A 10 -6.80 -13.65 6.18
CA VAL A 10 -5.58 -14.43 6.01
C VAL A 10 -4.53 -13.57 5.32
N SER A 11 -3.30 -13.66 5.78
CA SER A 11 -2.16 -12.97 5.18
C SER A 11 -1.11 -13.99 4.77
N LEU A 12 -0.49 -13.78 3.61
CA LEU A 12 0.59 -14.59 3.10
C LEU A 12 1.65 -13.68 2.49
N THR A 13 2.91 -13.99 2.74
CA THR A 13 4.06 -13.36 2.08
C THR A 13 5.09 -14.42 1.76
N ASP A 14 5.79 -14.26 0.65
CA ASP A 14 6.83 -15.18 0.20
C ASP A 14 7.89 -14.43 -0.60
N THR A 15 9.16 -14.79 -0.44
CA THR A 15 10.28 -14.15 -1.14
C THR A 15 10.25 -14.41 -2.65
N GLY A 16 9.55 -15.47 -3.07
CA GLY A 16 9.53 -15.92 -4.45
C GLY A 16 10.86 -16.53 -4.90
N LEU A 17 11.00 -16.72 -6.21
CA LEU A 17 12.14 -17.44 -6.81
C LEU A 17 13.20 -16.49 -7.39
N ALA A 18 12.91 -15.20 -7.51
CA ALA A 18 13.75 -14.23 -8.20
C ALA A 18 14.54 -13.29 -7.26
N ARG A 19 14.09 -13.13 -6.03
CA ARG A 19 14.69 -12.24 -5.05
C ARG A 19 15.46 -13.00 -3.98
N ALA A 20 16.54 -12.40 -3.44
CA ALA A 20 17.28 -12.97 -2.31
C ALA A 20 16.57 -12.72 -0.97
N GLU A 21 15.82 -11.64 -0.88
CA GLU A 21 15.13 -11.18 0.32
C GLU A 21 13.70 -10.74 0.02
N ASN A 22 12.85 -10.90 1.01
CA ASN A 22 11.48 -10.37 0.96
C ASN A 22 11.47 -8.95 1.54
N GLU A 23 11.09 -7.98 0.72
CA GLU A 23 10.96 -6.57 1.08
C GLU A 23 9.50 -6.19 1.37
N ASP A 24 8.56 -7.14 1.20
CA ASP A 24 7.15 -6.94 1.51
C ASP A 24 6.90 -7.00 3.02
N CYS A 25 5.92 -6.25 3.47
CA CYS A 25 5.41 -6.31 4.83
C CYS A 25 3.89 -6.17 4.85
N HIS A 26 3.25 -6.68 5.89
CA HIS A 26 1.81 -6.55 6.06
C HIS A 26 1.41 -6.36 7.52
N ALA A 27 0.23 -5.80 7.75
CA ALA A 27 -0.42 -5.78 9.04
C ALA A 27 -1.88 -6.23 8.92
N SER A 28 -2.27 -7.13 9.83
CA SER A 28 -3.64 -7.45 10.13
C SER A 28 -3.94 -6.96 11.54
N LEU A 29 -4.86 -6.02 11.68
CA LEU A 29 -5.26 -5.37 12.93
C LEU A 29 -6.79 -5.49 13.10
N PRO A 30 -7.32 -6.70 13.32
CA PRO A 30 -8.76 -6.94 13.30
C PRO A 30 -9.51 -6.17 14.40
N GLN A 31 -8.90 -5.92 15.57
CA GLN A 31 -9.49 -5.10 16.62
C GLN A 31 -9.63 -3.63 16.22
N GLN A 32 -8.74 -3.16 15.36
CA GLN A 32 -8.78 -1.83 14.78
C GLN A 32 -9.45 -1.81 13.40
N GLN A 33 -9.89 -2.96 12.91
CA GLN A 33 -10.53 -3.14 11.61
C GLN A 33 -9.72 -2.48 10.46
N VAL A 34 -8.40 -2.70 10.49
CA VAL A 34 -7.43 -2.18 9.51
C VAL A 34 -6.55 -3.33 9.04
N TRP A 35 -6.37 -3.44 7.74
CA TRP A 35 -5.46 -4.37 7.08
C TRP A 35 -4.64 -3.62 6.04
N LEU A 36 -3.37 -3.92 5.92
CA LEU A 36 -2.53 -3.32 4.88
C LEU A 36 -1.43 -4.27 4.41
N VAL A 37 -0.98 -4.02 3.19
CA VAL A 37 0.26 -4.55 2.61
C VAL A 37 1.10 -3.40 2.09
N ALA A 38 2.41 -3.58 2.16
CA ALA A 38 3.43 -2.63 1.72
C ALA A 38 4.54 -3.40 1.00
N ASP A 39 4.84 -3.03 -0.25
CA ASP A 39 5.92 -3.58 -1.06
C ASP A 39 7.09 -2.59 -1.05
N GLY A 40 8.19 -2.99 -0.43
CA GLY A 40 9.36 -2.16 -0.24
C GLY A 40 10.27 -2.12 -1.45
N MET A 41 10.81 -0.95 -1.77
CA MET A 41 11.76 -0.75 -2.86
C MET A 41 13.02 -0.02 -2.39
N GLY A 42 14.14 -0.28 -3.05
CA GLY A 42 15.45 0.34 -2.73
C GLY A 42 16.55 -0.69 -2.60
N GLY A 43 16.22 -1.95 -2.72
CA GLY A 43 17.09 -3.11 -2.65
C GLY A 43 17.52 -3.49 -1.24
N HIS A 44 17.47 -4.78 -0.94
CA HIS A 44 17.89 -5.38 0.35
C HIS A 44 17.24 -4.69 1.57
N ASP A 45 18.04 -4.32 2.55
CA ASP A 45 17.58 -3.73 3.80
C ASP A 45 16.78 -2.42 3.64
N ASN A 46 16.95 -1.69 2.53
CA ASN A 46 16.31 -0.38 2.36
C ASN A 46 14.80 -0.53 2.05
N GLY A 47 14.44 -1.45 1.15
CA GLY A 47 13.03 -1.71 0.85
C GLY A 47 12.32 -2.31 2.06
N ARG A 48 12.96 -3.28 2.73
CA ARG A 48 12.43 -3.86 3.97
C ARG A 48 12.21 -2.81 5.06
N PHE A 49 13.18 -1.91 5.26
CA PHE A 49 13.02 -0.81 6.21
C PHE A 49 11.80 0.05 5.88
N ALA A 50 11.62 0.38 4.59
CA ALA A 50 10.51 1.24 4.17
C ALA A 50 9.14 0.58 4.39
N SER A 51 8.96 -0.67 3.98
CA SER A 51 7.70 -1.39 4.20
C SER A 51 7.40 -1.62 5.68
N GLN A 52 8.42 -1.96 6.48
CA GLN A 52 8.29 -2.12 7.93
C GLN A 52 7.94 -0.81 8.64
N ALA A 53 8.51 0.32 8.24
CA ALA A 53 8.21 1.62 8.83
C ALA A 53 6.73 1.98 8.71
N ILE A 54 6.09 1.65 7.58
CA ILE A 54 4.65 1.85 7.37
C ILE A 54 3.84 0.96 8.32
N VAL A 55 4.19 -0.32 8.40
CA VAL A 55 3.51 -1.28 9.29
C VAL A 55 3.66 -0.88 10.75
N GLU A 56 4.85 -0.49 11.19
CA GLU A 56 5.12 -0.03 12.57
C GLU A 56 4.31 1.21 12.91
N ALA A 57 4.29 2.23 12.04
CA ALA A 57 3.52 3.44 12.24
C ALA A 57 2.01 3.16 12.33
N THR A 58 1.50 2.28 11.46
CA THR A 58 0.10 1.87 11.49
C THR A 58 -0.26 1.12 12.77
N ARG A 59 0.60 0.22 13.24
CA ARG A 59 0.39 -0.52 14.51
C ARG A 59 0.43 0.37 15.74
N ALA A 60 1.25 1.42 15.71
CA ALA A 60 1.37 2.38 16.81
C ALA A 60 0.21 3.39 16.86
N ALA A 61 -0.50 3.58 15.75
CA ALA A 61 -1.62 4.51 15.67
C ALA A 61 -2.86 3.93 16.36
N THR A 62 -3.62 4.81 17.00
CA THR A 62 -4.97 4.49 17.50
C THR A 62 -5.99 4.91 16.47
N MET A 63 -6.81 3.95 16.03
CA MET A 63 -7.87 4.21 15.05
C MET A 63 -9.15 4.62 15.76
N PRO A 64 -9.66 5.85 15.56
CA PRO A 64 -10.94 6.29 16.14
C PRO A 64 -12.13 5.50 15.61
N ASP A 65 -13.27 5.65 16.27
CA ASP A 65 -14.55 5.20 15.74
C ASP A 65 -14.96 6.06 14.52
N GLY A 66 -15.72 5.44 13.61
CA GLY A 66 -16.15 6.06 12.34
C GLY A 66 -15.12 5.89 11.21
N LEU A 67 -15.63 5.81 9.98
CA LEU A 67 -14.80 5.50 8.80
C LEU A 67 -13.84 6.65 8.47
N GLU A 68 -14.35 7.87 8.36
CA GLU A 68 -13.55 9.05 8.00
C GLU A 68 -12.46 9.36 9.05
N PRO A 69 -12.75 9.43 10.38
CA PRO A 69 -11.71 9.63 11.39
C PRO A 69 -10.65 8.51 11.41
N ALA A 70 -11.04 7.25 11.16
CA ALA A 70 -10.09 6.15 11.08
C ALA A 70 -9.19 6.25 9.84
N CYS A 71 -9.73 6.68 8.69
CA CYS A 71 -8.95 6.96 7.49
C CYS A 71 -7.96 8.12 7.72
N ASP A 72 -8.38 9.18 8.38
CA ASP A 72 -7.50 10.31 8.72
C ASP A 72 -6.35 9.87 9.64
N ALA A 73 -6.65 9.08 10.67
CA ALA A 73 -5.64 8.55 11.59
C ALA A 73 -4.63 7.65 10.86
N LEU A 74 -5.12 6.77 9.98
CA LEU A 74 -4.26 5.93 9.15
C LEU A 74 -3.42 6.77 8.18
N GLY A 75 -4.02 7.78 7.52
CA GLY A 75 -3.31 8.71 6.64
C GLY A 75 -2.18 9.43 7.37
N ASN A 76 -2.42 9.91 8.59
CA ASN A 76 -1.41 10.55 9.43
C ASN A 76 -0.28 9.58 9.83
N ALA A 77 -0.61 8.31 10.12
CA ALA A 77 0.40 7.29 10.41
C ALA A 77 1.29 7.00 9.19
N ILE A 78 0.69 6.87 8.01
CA ILE A 78 1.42 6.68 6.75
C ILE A 78 2.29 7.92 6.44
N HIS A 79 1.79 9.12 6.70
CA HIS A 79 2.57 10.35 6.50
C HIS A 79 3.78 10.43 7.44
N ALA A 80 3.62 10.06 8.72
CA ALA A 80 4.74 9.97 9.66
C ALA A 80 5.79 8.93 9.22
N ALA A 81 5.34 7.79 8.66
CA ALA A 81 6.24 6.81 8.06
C ALA A 81 6.97 7.38 6.84
N ASN A 82 6.27 8.14 5.98
CA ASN A 82 6.87 8.83 4.83
C ASN A 82 8.01 9.75 5.25
N GLU A 83 7.80 10.60 6.24
CA GLU A 83 8.82 11.51 6.75
C GLU A 83 10.05 10.73 7.28
N ARG A 84 9.82 9.67 8.05
CA ARG A 84 10.89 8.81 8.59
C ARG A 84 11.71 8.15 7.48
N ILE A 85 11.03 7.55 6.49
CA ILE A 85 11.69 6.87 5.35
C ILE A 85 12.49 7.90 4.53
N PHE A 86 11.88 9.03 4.22
CA PHE A 86 12.51 10.10 3.44
C PHE A 86 13.77 10.66 4.14
N ALA A 87 13.71 10.93 5.45
CA ALA A 87 14.85 11.38 6.22
C ALA A 87 15.99 10.35 6.19
N THR A 88 15.68 9.07 6.46
CA THR A 88 16.67 7.98 6.42
C THR A 88 17.28 7.79 5.03
N SER A 89 16.46 7.90 3.97
CA SER A 89 16.91 7.86 2.59
C SER A 89 17.95 8.93 2.27
N ARG A 90 17.69 10.15 2.71
CA ARG A 90 18.61 11.28 2.54
C ARG A 90 19.92 11.12 3.32
N GLU A 91 19.83 10.69 4.58
CA GLU A 91 21.01 10.48 5.43
C GLU A 91 21.91 9.36 4.87
N ALA A 92 21.31 8.28 4.38
CA ALA A 92 22.03 7.16 3.79
C ALA A 92 22.54 7.44 2.37
N GLY A 93 22.06 8.49 1.70
CA GLY A 93 22.34 8.76 0.28
C GLY A 93 21.84 7.66 -0.66
N LYS A 94 20.81 6.94 -0.24
CA LYS A 94 20.23 5.79 -0.97
C LYS A 94 18.73 5.99 -1.14
N MET A 95 18.23 5.73 -2.33
CA MET A 95 16.78 5.75 -2.58
C MET A 95 16.14 4.57 -1.88
N MET A 96 15.10 4.83 -1.11
CA MET A 96 14.23 3.82 -0.52
C MET A 96 12.79 4.34 -0.46
N GLY A 97 11.85 3.43 -0.50
CA GLY A 97 10.42 3.75 -0.43
C GLY A 97 9.61 2.48 -0.35
N SER A 98 8.30 2.63 -0.32
CA SER A 98 7.38 1.49 -0.35
C SER A 98 6.05 1.89 -0.96
N THR A 99 5.39 0.93 -1.59
CA THR A 99 3.96 1.03 -1.84
C THR A 99 3.20 0.88 -0.52
N VAL A 100 1.95 1.21 -0.53
CA VAL A 100 0.99 0.84 0.50
C VAL A 100 -0.39 0.66 -0.13
N VAL A 101 -1.11 -0.38 0.27
CA VAL A 101 -2.55 -0.49 0.06
C VAL A 101 -3.18 -0.95 1.37
N ALA A 102 -4.18 -0.23 1.83
CA ALA A 102 -4.82 -0.44 3.12
C ALA A 102 -6.34 -0.48 3.00
N LEU A 103 -6.96 -1.34 3.78
CA LEU A 103 -8.40 -1.46 3.96
C LEU A 103 -8.77 -1.01 5.37
N VAL A 104 -9.73 -0.12 5.47
CA VAL A 104 -10.38 0.31 6.73
C VAL A 104 -11.85 -0.09 6.66
N VAL A 105 -12.37 -0.74 7.69
CA VAL A 105 -13.79 -1.13 7.78
C VAL A 105 -14.41 -0.50 9.03
N ARG A 106 -15.54 0.16 8.90
CA ARG A 106 -16.33 0.73 9.99
C ARG A 106 -17.82 0.69 9.66
N ASP A 107 -18.63 0.30 10.62
CA ASP A 107 -20.10 0.38 10.56
C ASP A 107 -20.75 -0.24 9.32
N GLY A 108 -20.11 -1.25 8.74
CA GLY A 108 -20.58 -1.91 7.51
C GLY A 108 -20.14 -1.23 6.21
N GLU A 109 -19.39 -0.18 6.30
CA GLU A 109 -18.72 0.52 5.20
C GLU A 109 -17.23 0.21 5.17
N PHE A 110 -16.58 0.45 4.04
CA PHE A 110 -15.13 0.32 3.95
C PHE A 110 -14.53 1.41 3.06
N ALA A 111 -13.27 1.69 3.32
CA ALA A 111 -12.43 2.53 2.47
C ALA A 111 -11.15 1.80 2.09
N VAL A 112 -10.63 2.07 0.90
CA VAL A 112 -9.31 1.63 0.45
C VAL A 112 -8.44 2.86 0.24
N MET A 113 -7.26 2.86 0.87
CA MET A 113 -6.25 3.91 0.73
C MET A 113 -5.01 3.29 0.12
N TRP A 114 -4.36 3.99 -0.83
CA TRP A 114 -3.17 3.43 -1.48
C TRP A 114 -2.19 4.48 -2.02
N ALA A 115 -0.95 4.08 -2.12
CA ALA A 115 0.11 4.75 -2.87
C ALA A 115 1.01 3.67 -3.49
N GLY A 116 1.25 3.77 -4.80
CA GLY A 116 2.02 2.79 -5.58
C GLY A 116 1.14 1.94 -6.49
N ASP A 117 1.64 0.77 -6.86
CA ASP A 117 1.03 -0.18 -7.79
C ASP A 117 0.56 -1.49 -7.11
N SER A 118 0.64 -1.57 -5.78
CA SER A 118 -0.05 -2.61 -5.01
C SER A 118 -1.56 -2.42 -5.12
N ARG A 119 -2.29 -3.52 -5.31
CA ARG A 119 -3.70 -3.45 -5.71
C ARG A 119 -4.65 -4.06 -4.69
N ALA A 120 -5.81 -3.45 -4.55
CA ALA A 120 -6.97 -4.03 -3.86
C ALA A 120 -8.04 -4.45 -4.85
N TYR A 121 -8.65 -5.60 -4.59
CA TYR A 121 -9.74 -6.14 -5.40
C TYR A 121 -10.93 -6.48 -4.52
N LEU A 122 -12.12 -6.22 -5.01
CA LEU A 122 -13.38 -6.69 -4.44
C LEU A 122 -13.89 -7.87 -5.26
N PHE A 123 -14.10 -9.02 -4.60
CA PHE A 123 -14.85 -10.12 -5.21
C PHE A 123 -16.26 -10.13 -4.64
N ARG A 124 -17.25 -9.88 -5.48
CA ARG A 124 -18.68 -9.85 -5.11
C ARG A 124 -19.54 -10.36 -6.27
N ASP A 125 -20.51 -11.20 -5.94
CA ASP A 125 -21.47 -11.74 -6.92
C ASP A 125 -20.80 -12.41 -8.13
N GLY A 126 -19.69 -13.12 -7.88
CA GLY A 126 -18.93 -13.82 -8.93
C GLY A 126 -18.04 -12.89 -9.79
N GLN A 127 -17.97 -11.61 -9.47
CA GLN A 127 -17.16 -10.63 -10.19
C GLN A 127 -15.97 -10.18 -9.36
N LEU A 128 -14.81 -10.04 -10.01
CA LEU A 128 -13.59 -9.46 -9.45
C LEU A 128 -13.42 -8.03 -9.97
N ILE A 129 -13.45 -7.06 -9.07
CA ILE A 129 -13.38 -5.63 -9.39
C ILE A 129 -12.12 -5.05 -8.75
N GLN A 130 -11.24 -4.44 -9.54
CA GLN A 130 -10.10 -3.70 -9.01
C GLN A 130 -10.60 -2.37 -8.42
N LEU A 131 -10.24 -2.10 -7.16
CA LEU A 131 -10.64 -0.89 -6.43
C LEU A 131 -9.58 0.21 -6.50
N THR A 132 -8.34 -0.14 -6.76
CA THR A 132 -7.21 0.79 -6.82
C THR A 132 -6.83 1.05 -8.28
N ARG A 133 -6.13 2.17 -8.49
CA ARG A 133 -5.50 2.50 -9.77
C ARG A 133 -4.02 2.68 -9.53
N ASP A 134 -3.19 2.03 -10.33
CA ASP A 134 -1.74 2.04 -10.14
C ASP A 134 -1.17 3.45 -10.25
N HIS A 135 -0.34 3.84 -9.31
CA HIS A 135 0.48 5.03 -9.42
C HIS A 135 1.80 4.67 -10.12
N SER A 136 1.73 4.40 -11.41
CA SER A 136 2.88 4.07 -12.26
C SER A 136 2.95 4.99 -13.49
N GLN A 137 4.15 5.12 -14.07
CA GLN A 137 4.32 5.96 -15.26
C GLN A 137 3.53 5.44 -16.46
N VAL A 138 3.43 4.12 -16.61
CA VAL A 138 2.64 3.53 -17.71
C VAL A 138 1.14 3.76 -17.52
N GLN A 139 0.66 3.77 -16.28
CA GLN A 139 -0.74 4.10 -16.00
C GLN A 139 -1.04 5.56 -16.36
N ASP A 140 -0.16 6.48 -16.00
CA ASP A 140 -0.30 7.89 -16.39
C ASP A 140 -0.31 8.09 -17.91
N LEU A 141 0.48 7.31 -18.66
CA LEU A 141 0.51 7.35 -20.12
C LEU A 141 -0.79 6.76 -20.72
N MET A 142 -1.29 5.66 -20.18
CA MET A 142 -2.59 5.09 -20.59
C MET A 142 -3.73 6.09 -20.34
N ASP A 143 -3.73 6.77 -19.21
CA ASP A 143 -4.76 7.75 -18.85
C ASP A 143 -4.82 8.94 -19.79
N ARG A 144 -3.67 9.30 -20.34
CA ARG A 144 -3.54 10.35 -21.37
C ARG A 144 -3.80 9.83 -22.79
N GLY A 145 -4.14 8.55 -22.95
CA GLY A 145 -4.34 7.92 -24.24
C GLY A 145 -3.06 7.78 -25.09
N MET A 146 -1.89 7.80 -24.43
CA MET A 146 -0.58 7.69 -25.10
C MET A 146 -0.10 6.24 -25.22
N LEU A 147 -0.69 5.32 -24.48
CA LEU A 147 -0.43 3.88 -24.53
C LEU A 147 -1.75 3.10 -24.45
N THR A 148 -1.82 1.99 -25.15
CA THR A 148 -2.84 0.97 -24.94
C THR A 148 -2.43 0.07 -23.77
N PRO A 149 -3.36 -0.72 -23.19
CA PRO A 149 -3.02 -1.71 -22.14
C PRO A 149 -1.99 -2.74 -22.61
N GLU A 150 -2.03 -3.14 -23.89
CA GLU A 150 -1.10 -4.09 -24.49
C GLU A 150 0.30 -3.49 -24.58
N GLU A 151 0.42 -2.25 -25.03
CA GLU A 151 1.70 -1.53 -25.11
C GLU A 151 2.29 -1.27 -23.72
N ALA A 152 1.44 -1.00 -22.73
CA ALA A 152 1.86 -0.76 -21.36
C ALA A 152 2.47 -2.01 -20.71
N ALA A 153 1.95 -3.22 -21.04
CA ALA A 153 2.44 -4.48 -20.49
C ALA A 153 3.90 -4.77 -20.83
N ASP A 154 4.35 -4.37 -22.02
CA ASP A 154 5.73 -4.58 -22.51
C ASP A 154 6.60 -3.32 -22.41
N HIS A 155 6.07 -2.23 -21.83
CA HIS A 155 6.78 -0.95 -21.80
C HIS A 155 8.00 -1.02 -20.87
N PRO A 156 9.15 -0.43 -21.25
CA PRO A 156 10.37 -0.42 -20.41
C PRO A 156 10.17 0.18 -19.02
N MET A 157 9.26 1.14 -18.87
CA MET A 157 8.96 1.81 -17.61
C MET A 157 7.77 1.18 -16.85
N ARG A 158 7.32 -0.02 -17.20
CA ARG A 158 6.15 -0.67 -16.55
C ARG A 158 6.29 -0.85 -15.04
N HIS A 159 7.52 -0.89 -14.53
CA HIS A 159 7.83 -1.05 -13.10
C HIS A 159 8.23 0.28 -12.43
N VAL A 160 8.07 1.42 -13.11
CA VAL A 160 8.44 2.73 -12.56
C VAL A 160 7.24 3.34 -11.87
N LEU A 161 7.32 3.46 -10.55
CA LEU A 161 6.28 4.11 -9.75
C LEU A 161 6.27 5.63 -10.00
N ALA A 162 5.07 6.20 -10.09
CA ALA A 162 4.85 7.63 -10.12
C ALA A 162 4.68 8.21 -8.70
N ARG A 163 4.25 7.37 -7.73
CA ARG A 163 4.08 7.72 -6.33
C ARG A 163 4.43 6.53 -5.45
N ALA A 164 5.17 6.79 -4.36
CA ALA A 164 5.47 5.83 -3.31
C ALA A 164 5.74 6.57 -2.00
N VAL A 165 5.54 5.89 -0.88
CA VAL A 165 5.83 6.40 0.46
C VAL A 165 7.36 6.45 0.65
N GLY A 166 7.89 7.57 1.18
CA GLY A 166 9.30 7.77 1.45
C GLY A 166 10.12 8.34 0.30
N VAL A 167 9.52 8.61 -0.86
CA VAL A 167 10.22 9.14 -2.06
C VAL A 167 10.18 10.66 -2.13
N GLN A 168 9.13 11.27 -1.60
CA GLN A 168 8.93 12.73 -1.59
C GLN A 168 8.55 13.18 -0.17
N ALA A 169 8.93 14.44 0.19
CA ALA A 169 8.55 15.05 1.45
C ALA A 169 7.07 15.45 1.47
#